data_2f98c63ec416c757f07a16f8eb4cd018
#
_entry.id   2f98c63ec416c757f07a16f8eb4cd018
#
_cell.length_a   1.000
_cell.length_b   1.000
_cell.length_c   1.000
_cell.angle_alpha   90.00
_cell.angle_beta   90.00
_cell.angle_gamma   90.00
#
_symmetry.space_group_name_H-M   'P 1'
#
loop_
_entity.id
_entity.type
_entity.pdbx_description
1 polymer ?
#
loop_
_entity_poly.entity_id
_entity_poly.type
_entity_poly.pdbx_seq_one_letter_code
_entity_poly.pdbx_strand_id
1 'polypeptide(L)'
;VRRAVLTAASTTALVVLLLSLKPHQPAGLTGDPSQVGAAPAPSPSGGPRRGGHPADGTYTGAPISTRYGDVQVAATVTAGRLTAVKVLRAPSENGRDREIAAYAVPRLTQEALSVHSARIDAVSGASYTSEGYIRSLQSALDRAGV
;
A
#
# COMPACT_ATOMS: atom_id res chain seq x y z
N VAL A 1 4.44 39.57 -28.00
CA VAL A 1 5.63 39.21 -27.22
C VAL A 1 5.49 39.58 -25.73
N ARG A 2 4.24 39.74 -25.17
CA ARG A 2 4.04 40.18 -23.77
C ARG A 2 3.33 39.20 -22.88
N ARG A 3 3.29 37.89 -23.21
CA ARG A 3 2.55 36.88 -22.46
C ARG A 3 3.38 35.76 -21.81
N ALA A 4 4.73 35.85 -21.85
CA ALA A 4 5.61 34.77 -21.39
C ALA A 4 6.37 35.06 -20.07
N VAL A 5 6.09 36.15 -19.37
CA VAL A 5 6.90 36.56 -18.20
C VAL A 5 6.19 36.37 -16.84
N LEU A 6 4.93 35.95 -16.82
CA LEU A 6 4.15 35.87 -15.57
C LEU A 6 4.06 34.47 -14.92
N THR A 7 4.70 33.45 -15.49
CA THR A 7 4.60 32.07 -14.94
C THR A 7 5.83 31.59 -14.16
N ALA A 8 6.90 32.39 -14.09
CA ALA A 8 8.15 31.99 -13.43
C ALA A 8 8.26 32.39 -11.94
N ALA A 9 7.36 33.23 -11.43
CA ALA A 9 7.48 33.77 -10.07
C ALA A 9 6.73 32.94 -8.99
N SER A 10 5.90 31.96 -9.38
CA SER A 10 5.02 31.27 -8.43
C SER A 10 5.61 29.97 -7.85
N THR A 11 6.64 29.41 -8.47
CA THR A 11 7.22 28.11 -8.04
C THR A 11 8.31 28.24 -6.98
N THR A 12 8.97 29.38 -6.87
CA THR A 12 10.06 29.58 -5.90
C THR A 12 9.55 29.82 -4.47
N ALA A 13 8.35 30.40 -4.31
CA ALA A 13 7.78 30.66 -2.98
C ALA A 13 7.33 29.37 -2.26
N LEU A 14 6.90 28.36 -3.00
CA LEU A 14 6.40 27.08 -2.43
C LEU A 14 7.53 26.20 -1.90
N VAL A 15 8.70 26.24 -2.54
CA VAL A 15 9.86 25.42 -2.12
C VAL A 15 10.50 25.96 -0.85
N VAL A 16 10.51 27.28 -0.65
CA VAL A 16 11.07 27.89 0.57
C VAL A 16 10.18 27.63 1.79
N LEU A 17 8.86 27.55 1.63
CA LEU A 17 7.94 27.28 2.72
C LEU A 17 8.04 25.84 3.26
N LEU A 18 8.38 24.86 2.41
CA LEU A 18 8.51 23.45 2.80
C LEU A 18 9.84 23.16 3.52
N LEU A 19 10.86 23.97 3.37
CA LEU A 19 12.14 23.81 4.07
C LEU A 19 12.13 24.38 5.50
N SER A 20 11.12 25.18 5.87
CA SER A 20 11.02 25.81 7.20
C SER A 20 10.33 24.94 8.25
N LEU A 21 9.79 23.76 7.88
CA LEU A 21 9.11 22.84 8.81
C LEU A 21 9.98 21.68 9.29
N LYS A 22 11.30 21.83 9.29
CA LYS A 22 12.16 20.81 9.90
C LYS A 22 12.19 21.03 11.42
N PRO A 23 11.68 20.11 12.25
CA PRO A 23 11.76 20.24 13.70
C PRO A 23 13.22 20.17 14.12
N HIS A 24 13.69 21.22 14.76
CA HIS A 24 15.00 21.26 15.43
C HIS A 24 14.92 20.41 16.68
N GLN A 25 15.72 19.37 16.75
CA GLN A 25 15.98 18.67 18.01
C GLN A 25 17.06 19.46 18.76
N PRO A 26 16.83 19.91 19.98
CA PRO A 26 17.90 20.49 20.80
C PRO A 26 18.82 19.37 21.30
N ALA A 27 20.10 19.48 20.99
CA ALA A 27 21.14 18.69 21.61
C ALA A 27 21.29 19.12 23.07
N GLY A 28 20.81 18.33 24.01
CA GLY A 28 21.08 18.47 25.43
C GLY A 28 22.26 17.62 25.83
N LEU A 29 23.33 18.27 26.23
CA LEU A 29 24.54 17.70 26.78
C LEU A 29 24.40 17.43 28.28
N THR A 30 25.14 16.38 28.72
CA THR A 30 25.74 16.15 30.01
C THR A 30 24.93 15.51 31.14
N GLY A 31 25.46 14.34 31.54
CA GLY A 31 25.74 14.01 32.94
C GLY A 31 24.79 13.04 33.60
N ASP A 32 25.17 11.84 33.80
CA ASP A 32 25.77 11.17 34.95
C ASP A 32 25.40 9.67 35.00
N PRO A 33 26.31 8.75 35.25
CA PRO A 33 26.04 7.33 35.28
C PRO A 33 25.69 6.87 36.68
N SER A 34 24.51 6.42 36.92
CA SER A 34 24.17 5.42 37.95
C SER A 34 22.67 5.46 38.25
N GLN A 35 21.92 4.57 37.63
CA GLN A 35 20.82 3.87 38.30
C GLN A 35 20.36 2.69 37.47
N VAL A 36 20.68 1.51 37.97
CA VAL A 36 20.05 0.25 37.61
C VAL A 36 18.56 0.34 37.93
N GLY A 37 17.72 0.44 36.92
CA GLY A 37 16.28 0.35 37.05
C GLY A 37 15.77 -0.30 35.76
N ALA A 38 15.46 -1.59 35.82
CA ALA A 38 14.85 -2.33 34.76
C ALA A 38 13.49 -1.69 34.41
N ALA A 39 13.45 -0.93 33.32
CA ALA A 39 12.21 -0.56 32.69
C ALA A 39 11.80 -1.66 31.69
N PRO A 40 10.58 -2.19 31.77
CA PRO A 40 10.11 -3.17 30.80
C PRO A 40 10.01 -2.53 29.43
N ALA A 41 10.68 -3.14 28.46
CA ALA A 41 10.53 -2.81 27.06
C ALA A 41 9.03 -2.88 26.67
N PRO A 42 8.50 -1.94 25.87
CA PRO A 42 7.17 -2.09 25.32
C PRO A 42 7.20 -3.27 24.35
N SER A 43 6.66 -4.39 24.79
CA SER A 43 6.36 -5.51 23.92
C SER A 43 5.40 -5.04 22.83
N PRO A 44 5.65 -5.37 21.55
CA PRO A 44 4.63 -5.20 20.52
C PRO A 44 3.52 -6.24 20.77
N SER A 45 2.58 -5.89 21.64
CA SER A 45 1.35 -6.67 21.85
C SER A 45 0.43 -6.48 20.64
N GLY A 46 0.76 -7.11 19.53
CA GLY A 46 -0.11 -7.35 18.40
C GLY A 46 -0.66 -8.77 18.46
N GLY A 47 -1.37 -9.12 19.53
CA GLY A 47 -2.13 -10.37 19.58
C GLY A 47 -3.28 -10.32 18.57
N PRO A 48 -3.66 -11.46 17.97
CA PRO A 48 -4.80 -11.52 17.05
C PRO A 48 -6.06 -11.15 17.82
N ARG A 49 -6.62 -9.97 17.52
CA ARG A 49 -7.94 -9.57 18.01
C ARG A 49 -8.98 -10.45 17.31
N ARG A 50 -9.37 -11.54 17.98
CA ARG A 50 -10.56 -12.30 17.61
C ARG A 50 -11.78 -11.45 17.98
N GLY A 51 -12.64 -11.21 16.97
CA GLY A 51 -14.00 -10.73 17.17
C GLY A 51 -14.12 -9.21 17.23
N GLY A 52 -13.86 -8.55 16.10
CA GLY A 52 -14.24 -7.17 15.87
C GLY A 52 -14.84 -7.05 14.49
N HIS A 53 -15.78 -6.16 14.32
CA HIS A 53 -16.25 -5.74 12.99
C HIS A 53 -15.04 -5.46 12.10
N PRO A 54 -15.14 -5.73 10.78
CA PRO A 54 -14.09 -5.39 9.83
C PRO A 54 -13.64 -3.95 10.07
N ALA A 55 -12.37 -3.75 10.40
CA ALA A 55 -11.88 -2.42 10.65
C ALA A 55 -11.72 -1.67 9.32
N ASP A 56 -12.17 -0.44 9.25
CA ASP A 56 -11.90 0.43 8.12
C ASP A 56 -10.40 0.66 7.99
N GLY A 57 -9.85 0.54 6.80
CA GLY A 57 -8.43 0.72 6.58
C GLY A 57 -7.90 0.08 5.30
N THR A 58 -6.60 0.25 5.09
CA THR A 58 -5.89 -0.38 3.98
C THR A 58 -5.04 -1.54 4.47
N TYR A 59 -5.26 -2.70 3.91
CA TYR A 59 -4.62 -3.95 4.26
C TYR A 59 -3.77 -4.46 3.11
N THR A 60 -2.50 -4.69 3.36
CA THR A 60 -1.58 -5.22 2.36
C THR A 60 -1.67 -6.74 2.31
N GLY A 61 -1.93 -7.27 1.13
CA GLY A 61 -1.92 -8.71 0.88
C GLY A 61 -0.53 -9.32 0.93
N ALA A 62 -0.45 -10.63 1.01
CA ALA A 62 0.80 -11.35 0.88
C ALA A 62 1.37 -11.18 -0.55
N PRO A 63 2.69 -11.06 -0.71
CA PRO A 63 3.31 -11.16 -2.03
C PRO A 63 3.19 -12.61 -2.52
N ILE A 64 2.68 -12.79 -3.71
CA ILE A 64 2.50 -14.11 -4.35
C ILE A 64 3.49 -14.22 -5.50
N SER A 65 4.45 -15.11 -5.36
CA SER A 65 5.42 -15.38 -6.42
C SER A 65 4.78 -16.20 -7.53
N THR A 66 4.91 -15.71 -8.75
CA THR A 66 4.51 -16.40 -9.96
C THR A 66 5.74 -16.64 -10.85
N ARG A 67 5.61 -17.48 -11.88
CA ARG A 67 6.71 -17.70 -12.85
C ARG A 67 7.11 -16.45 -13.63
N TYR A 68 6.36 -15.38 -13.55
CA TYR A 68 6.57 -14.12 -14.28
C TYR A 68 6.88 -12.94 -13.34
N GLY A 69 7.11 -13.22 -12.06
CA GLY A 69 7.38 -12.23 -11.04
C GLY A 69 6.32 -12.19 -9.93
N ASP A 70 6.57 -11.37 -8.95
CA ASP A 70 5.70 -11.24 -7.78
C ASP A 70 4.47 -10.38 -8.07
N VAL A 71 3.32 -10.81 -7.55
CA VAL A 71 2.08 -10.02 -7.52
C VAL A 71 1.73 -9.69 -6.08
N GLN A 72 1.50 -8.43 -5.80
CA GLN A 72 1.07 -7.97 -4.48
C GLN A 72 0.09 -6.81 -4.61
N VAL A 73 -0.99 -6.87 -3.83
CA VAL A 73 -2.01 -5.82 -3.79
C VAL A 73 -2.26 -5.34 -2.37
N ALA A 74 -2.78 -4.13 -2.24
CA ALA A 74 -3.36 -3.61 -1.01
C ALA A 74 -4.83 -3.33 -1.23
N ALA A 75 -5.68 -3.81 -0.31
CA ALA A 75 -7.12 -3.61 -0.31
C ALA A 75 -7.51 -2.53 0.70
N THR A 76 -8.34 -1.59 0.30
CA THR A 76 -8.97 -0.64 1.22
C THR A 76 -10.39 -1.10 1.51
N VAL A 77 -10.69 -1.28 2.78
CA VAL A 77 -12.00 -1.69 3.27
C VAL A 77 -12.64 -0.52 4.03
N THR A 78 -13.90 -0.26 3.76
CA THR A 78 -14.71 0.75 4.46
C THR A 78 -16.08 0.18 4.72
N ALA A 79 -16.56 0.30 5.96
CA ALA A 79 -17.84 -0.27 6.40
C ALA A 79 -17.98 -1.79 6.06
N GLY A 80 -16.87 -2.54 6.21
CA GLY A 80 -16.84 -3.96 5.92
C GLY A 80 -16.89 -4.35 4.44
N ARG A 81 -16.63 -3.39 3.52
CA ARG A 81 -16.67 -3.61 2.09
C ARG A 81 -15.36 -3.18 1.43
N LEU A 82 -14.94 -3.93 0.43
CA LEU A 82 -13.82 -3.54 -0.44
C LEU A 82 -14.20 -2.29 -1.25
N THR A 83 -13.50 -1.18 -1.04
CA THR A 83 -13.76 0.10 -1.70
C THR A 83 -12.68 0.53 -2.67
N ALA A 84 -11.46 0.03 -2.49
CA ALA A 84 -10.35 0.28 -3.42
C ALA A 84 -9.34 -0.86 -3.40
N VAL A 85 -8.64 -1.07 -4.51
CA VAL A 85 -7.50 -1.96 -4.60
C VAL A 85 -6.35 -1.22 -5.26
N LYS A 86 -5.17 -1.28 -4.64
CA LYS A 86 -3.93 -0.75 -5.18
C LYS A 86 -2.97 -1.89 -5.45
N VAL A 87 -2.45 -1.99 -6.66
CA VAL A 87 -1.40 -2.97 -6.98
C VAL A 87 -0.06 -2.41 -6.56
N LEU A 88 0.64 -3.13 -5.70
CA LEU A 88 1.97 -2.78 -5.18
C LEU A 88 3.08 -3.42 -6.00
N ARG A 89 2.84 -4.64 -6.50
CA ARG A 89 3.74 -5.37 -7.38
C ARG A 89 2.94 -6.08 -8.46
N ALA A 90 3.43 -6.04 -9.68
CA ALA A 90 2.91 -6.80 -10.81
C ALA A 90 4.10 -7.32 -11.65
N PRO A 91 3.94 -8.41 -12.40
CA PRO A 91 4.96 -8.92 -13.29
C PRO A 91 5.47 -7.84 -14.24
N SER A 92 6.77 -7.64 -14.27
CA SER A 92 7.42 -6.56 -15.04
C SER A 92 8.81 -6.91 -15.56
N GLU A 93 9.21 -8.17 -15.47
CA GLU A 93 10.57 -8.60 -15.80
C GLU A 93 10.89 -8.41 -17.30
N ASN A 94 9.90 -8.57 -18.18
CA ASN A 94 10.05 -8.32 -19.61
C ASN A 94 8.88 -7.49 -20.16
N GLY A 95 8.99 -7.08 -21.45
CA GLY A 95 7.97 -6.26 -22.12
C GLY A 95 6.61 -6.94 -22.19
N ARG A 96 6.59 -8.24 -22.47
CA ARG A 96 5.36 -9.02 -22.57
C ARG A 96 4.64 -9.15 -21.24
N ASP A 97 5.36 -9.36 -20.15
CA ASP A 97 4.77 -9.46 -18.82
C ASP A 97 4.12 -8.14 -18.40
N ARG A 98 4.78 -7.01 -18.74
CA ARG A 98 4.21 -5.67 -18.51
C ARG A 98 2.93 -5.45 -19.30
N GLU A 99 2.87 -5.86 -20.56
CA GLU A 99 1.67 -5.75 -21.40
C GLU A 99 0.52 -6.59 -20.83
N ILE A 100 0.80 -7.84 -20.43
CA ILE A 100 -0.20 -8.73 -19.84
C ILE A 100 -0.72 -8.13 -18.51
N ALA A 101 0.17 -7.66 -17.65
CA ALA A 101 -0.21 -7.03 -16.38
C ALA A 101 -1.03 -5.74 -16.62
N ALA A 102 -0.62 -4.88 -17.56
CA ALA A 102 -1.33 -3.65 -17.90
C ALA A 102 -2.75 -3.91 -18.43
N TYR A 103 -2.96 -5.04 -19.08
CA TYR A 103 -4.28 -5.46 -19.58
C TYR A 103 -5.13 -6.11 -18.47
N ALA A 104 -4.54 -7.02 -17.69
CA ALA A 104 -5.27 -7.85 -16.73
C ALA A 104 -5.61 -7.11 -15.44
N VAL A 105 -4.67 -6.34 -14.88
CA VAL A 105 -4.81 -5.68 -13.59
C VAL A 105 -6.03 -4.75 -13.50
N PRO A 106 -6.32 -3.85 -14.48
CA PRO A 106 -7.49 -3.01 -14.41
C PRO A 106 -8.80 -3.80 -14.40
N ARG A 107 -8.87 -4.89 -15.17
CA ARG A 107 -10.06 -5.76 -15.26
C ARG A 107 -10.32 -6.49 -13.96
N LEU A 108 -9.28 -7.11 -13.38
CA LEU A 108 -9.36 -7.76 -12.08
C LEU A 108 -9.78 -6.78 -10.98
N THR A 109 -9.26 -5.56 -11.02
CA THR A 109 -9.61 -4.52 -10.04
C THR A 109 -11.07 -4.08 -10.19
N GLN A 110 -11.55 -3.86 -11.40
CA GLN A 110 -12.96 -3.50 -11.64
C GLN A 110 -13.90 -4.61 -11.18
N GLU A 111 -13.59 -5.85 -11.49
CA GLU A 111 -14.39 -6.99 -11.08
C GLU A 111 -14.40 -7.16 -9.56
N ALA A 112 -13.23 -7.11 -8.91
CA ALA A 112 -13.12 -7.18 -7.45
C ALA A 112 -13.92 -6.08 -6.73
N LEU A 113 -13.91 -4.87 -7.26
CA LEU A 113 -14.69 -3.76 -6.71
C LEU A 113 -16.20 -3.92 -6.97
N SER A 114 -16.60 -4.50 -8.09
CA SER A 114 -18.02 -4.73 -8.39
C SER A 114 -18.66 -5.77 -7.48
N VAL A 115 -17.91 -6.82 -7.15
CA VAL A 115 -18.37 -7.91 -6.27
C VAL A 115 -17.94 -7.73 -4.80
N HIS A 116 -17.14 -6.70 -4.51
CA HIS A 116 -16.54 -6.43 -3.18
C HIS A 116 -15.81 -7.64 -2.56
N SER A 117 -15.14 -8.45 -3.40
CA SER A 117 -14.56 -9.73 -3.00
C SER A 117 -13.35 -10.08 -3.87
N ALA A 118 -12.56 -11.05 -3.39
CA ALA A 118 -11.54 -11.72 -4.21
C ALA A 118 -12.08 -12.88 -5.06
N ARG A 119 -13.40 -13.14 -5.01
CA ARG A 119 -14.06 -14.18 -5.82
C ARG A 119 -14.36 -13.64 -7.22
N ILE A 120 -13.33 -13.49 -8.02
CA ILE A 120 -13.35 -12.97 -9.38
C ILE A 120 -12.76 -13.97 -10.35
N ASP A 121 -13.07 -13.83 -11.63
CA ASP A 121 -12.58 -14.72 -12.66
C ASP A 121 -11.15 -14.34 -13.10
N ALA A 122 -10.41 -15.35 -13.56
CA ALA A 122 -9.10 -15.12 -14.16
C ALA A 122 -9.25 -14.52 -15.56
N VAL A 123 -8.46 -13.50 -15.86
CA VAL A 123 -8.41 -12.89 -17.18
C VAL A 123 -7.72 -13.84 -18.16
N SER A 124 -8.40 -14.12 -19.27
CA SER A 124 -7.86 -14.99 -20.33
C SER A 124 -6.54 -14.44 -20.87
N GLY A 125 -5.54 -15.31 -20.98
CA GLY A 125 -4.18 -14.94 -21.38
C GLY A 125 -3.30 -14.37 -20.25
N ALA A 126 -3.86 -14.20 -19.04
CA ALA A 126 -3.14 -13.66 -17.88
C ALA A 126 -3.33 -14.53 -16.62
N SER A 127 -3.46 -15.84 -16.77
CA SER A 127 -3.86 -16.76 -15.68
C SER A 127 -2.96 -16.66 -14.45
N TYR A 128 -1.64 -16.62 -14.63
CA TYR A 128 -0.70 -16.52 -13.51
C TYR A 128 -0.77 -15.17 -12.78
N THR A 129 -0.90 -14.08 -13.53
CA THR A 129 -1.10 -12.73 -12.97
C THR A 129 -2.42 -12.66 -12.22
N SER A 130 -3.50 -13.24 -12.77
CA SER A 130 -4.81 -13.30 -12.15
C SER A 130 -4.79 -14.11 -10.85
N GLU A 131 -4.17 -15.28 -10.88
CA GLU A 131 -4.03 -16.12 -9.68
C GLU A 131 -3.25 -15.41 -8.57
N GLY A 132 -2.12 -14.80 -8.92
CA GLY A 132 -1.33 -14.01 -7.97
C GLY A 132 -2.12 -12.84 -7.37
N TYR A 133 -2.88 -12.13 -8.21
CA TYR A 133 -3.74 -11.02 -7.80
C TYR A 133 -4.84 -11.49 -6.84
N ILE A 134 -5.58 -12.53 -7.21
CA ILE A 134 -6.69 -13.08 -6.41
C ILE A 134 -6.20 -13.55 -5.04
N ARG A 135 -5.11 -14.30 -5.00
CA ARG A 135 -4.53 -14.80 -3.74
C ARG A 135 -4.02 -13.67 -2.84
N SER A 136 -3.36 -12.66 -3.42
CA SER A 136 -2.90 -11.50 -2.66
C SER A 136 -4.07 -10.67 -2.14
N LEU A 137 -5.11 -10.47 -2.95
CA LEU A 137 -6.33 -9.77 -2.54
C LEU A 137 -7.07 -10.52 -1.43
N GLN A 138 -7.22 -11.84 -1.55
CA GLN A 138 -7.82 -12.67 -0.51
C GLN A 138 -7.07 -12.51 0.81
N SER A 139 -5.73 -12.59 0.78
CA SER A 139 -4.90 -12.39 1.98
C SER A 139 -5.08 -10.98 2.60
N ALA A 140 -5.32 -9.95 1.80
CA ALA A 140 -5.60 -8.61 2.30
C ALA A 140 -6.98 -8.54 2.98
N LEU A 141 -8.00 -9.15 2.37
CA LEU A 141 -9.37 -9.21 2.91
C LEU A 141 -9.45 -10.06 4.19
N ASP A 142 -8.74 -11.18 4.25
CA ASP A 142 -8.63 -12.00 5.46
C ASP A 142 -8.05 -11.22 6.65
N ARG A 143 -7.07 -10.34 6.39
CA ARG A 143 -6.50 -9.44 7.40
C ARG A 143 -7.48 -8.35 7.84
N ALA A 144 -8.33 -7.93 6.94
CA ALA A 144 -9.41 -6.98 7.23
C ALA A 144 -10.58 -7.62 7.99
N GLY A 145 -10.71 -8.93 7.94
CA GLY A 145 -11.82 -9.68 8.55
C GLY A 145 -13.12 -9.64 7.74
N VAL A 146 -13.01 -9.54 6.42
CA VAL A 146 -14.12 -9.49 5.45
C VAL A 146 -14.02 -10.61 4.43
#